data_da6f5316779b321289ab97b2881fd8ab
#
_entry.id   da6f5316779b321289ab97b2881fd8ab
#
_cell.length_a   1.000
_cell.length_b   1.000
_cell.length_c   1.000
_cell.angle_alpha   90.00
_cell.angle_beta   90.00
_cell.angle_gamma   90.00
#
_symmetry.space_group_name_H-M   'P 1'
#
loop_
_entity.id
_entity.type
_entity.pdbx_description
1 polymer ?
#
loop_
_entity_poly.entity_id
_entity_poly.type
_entity_poly.pdbx_seq_one_letter_code
_entity_poly.pdbx_strand_id
1 'polypeptide(L)'
;MEKDFGRLVALCDEELRHREYDYNHYVRITEQWALLQKWLQKKGISEFSEEIGNSYCDEVLGAHLMPRRAPEKFRKRLRAIRMLISYQSNGDFEFRCPRIEYTFSGEAGETALAYLDNCRSRLFSEKTVDNKRYYLYSFCKYLSVNRLSFDDLSVERTEAFFSSMKYTPASRHNSAGCIKLFLQYACDTGRSCRDNSVFVLPDNYKKDCKLPTTYEEHEIRKLVSSVERASAIGKRDYLILLLATEYGWRAKDITKFSFDNIDWENNLIHFYQHKTDVPVSFPLLSTVGNAIIDYLKYSRPETDVPEIIVSME
;
A
#
# COMPACT_ATOMS: atom_id res chain seq x y z
N MET A 1 2.43 -26.95 19.12
CA MET A 1 2.77 -25.51 19.15
C MET A 1 3.74 -25.25 20.31
N GLU A 2 4.92 -24.71 20.03
CA GLU A 2 5.89 -24.36 21.06
C GLU A 2 5.38 -23.13 21.83
N LYS A 3 5.21 -23.25 23.14
CA LYS A 3 4.73 -22.17 24.00
C LYS A 3 5.84 -21.47 24.76
N ASP A 4 6.97 -22.16 24.97
CA ASP A 4 8.14 -21.55 25.58
C ASP A 4 8.75 -20.52 24.63
N PHE A 5 8.79 -19.27 25.10
CA PHE A 5 9.26 -18.16 24.27
C PHE A 5 10.73 -18.28 23.88
N GLY A 6 11.59 -18.78 24.76
CA GLY A 6 13.02 -18.94 24.49
C GLY A 6 13.27 -19.97 23.40
N ARG A 7 12.57 -21.10 23.45
CA ARG A 7 12.61 -22.14 22.42
C ARG A 7 12.06 -21.66 21.09
N LEU A 8 10.93 -20.96 21.11
CA LEU A 8 10.34 -20.38 19.88
C LEU A 8 11.33 -19.43 19.20
N VAL A 9 11.95 -18.52 19.96
CA VAL A 9 12.96 -17.60 19.42
C VAL A 9 14.16 -18.36 18.83
N ALA A 10 14.63 -19.42 19.49
CA ALA A 10 15.75 -20.21 19.00
C ALA A 10 15.43 -20.89 17.65
N LEU A 11 14.24 -21.48 17.51
CA LEU A 11 13.76 -22.06 16.25
C LEU A 11 13.63 -21.01 15.14
N CYS A 12 13.06 -19.86 15.46
CA CYS A 12 12.94 -18.75 14.51
C CYS A 12 14.31 -18.17 14.09
N ASP A 13 15.27 -18.12 15.01
CA ASP A 13 16.64 -17.66 14.73
C ASP A 13 17.37 -18.62 13.76
N GLU A 14 17.22 -19.93 13.97
CA GLU A 14 17.76 -20.94 13.06
C GLU A 14 17.16 -20.80 11.66
N GLU A 15 15.84 -20.61 11.56
CA GLU A 15 15.15 -20.41 10.29
C GLU A 15 15.58 -19.12 9.58
N LEU A 16 15.81 -18.01 10.32
CA LEU A 16 16.35 -16.77 9.73
C LEU A 16 17.73 -16.97 9.13
N ARG A 17 18.59 -17.76 9.79
CA ARG A 17 19.94 -18.08 9.29
C ARG A 17 19.89 -18.97 8.06
N HIS A 18 19.01 -19.97 8.07
CA HIS A 18 18.81 -20.85 6.93
C HIS A 18 18.35 -20.11 5.66
N ARG A 19 17.56 -19.05 5.83
CA ARG A 19 17.07 -18.20 4.72
C ARG A 19 18.05 -17.09 4.30
N GLU A 20 19.26 -17.07 4.83
CA GLU A 20 20.32 -16.10 4.48
C GLU A 20 19.86 -14.63 4.51
N TYR A 21 19.11 -14.24 5.53
CA TYR A 21 18.69 -12.85 5.70
C TYR A 21 19.88 -11.91 5.77
N ASP A 22 19.79 -10.76 5.07
CA ASP A 22 20.77 -9.66 5.21
C ASP A 22 21.01 -9.32 6.68
N TYR A 23 22.28 -9.13 7.05
CA TYR A 23 22.72 -8.91 8.43
C TYR A 23 21.93 -7.79 9.14
N ASN A 24 21.72 -6.66 8.47
CA ASN A 24 20.98 -5.53 9.04
C ASN A 24 19.48 -5.87 9.25
N HIS A 25 18.94 -6.75 8.42
CA HIS A 25 17.56 -7.21 8.55
C HIS A 25 17.44 -8.16 9.73
N TYR A 26 18.35 -9.12 9.81
CA TYR A 26 18.45 -10.09 10.90
C TYR A 26 18.56 -9.39 12.26
N VAL A 27 19.52 -8.47 12.42
CA VAL A 27 19.72 -7.74 13.67
C VAL A 27 18.45 -7.00 14.10
N ARG A 28 17.78 -6.31 13.17
CA ARG A 28 16.53 -5.57 13.47
C ARG A 28 15.39 -6.49 13.93
N ILE A 29 15.28 -7.69 13.38
CA ILE A 29 14.26 -8.65 13.79
C ILE A 29 14.57 -9.17 15.20
N THR A 30 15.78 -9.64 15.43
CA THR A 30 16.19 -10.21 16.72
C THR A 30 16.18 -9.19 17.85
N GLU A 31 16.51 -7.93 17.59
CA GLU A 31 16.33 -6.82 18.55
C GLU A 31 14.87 -6.65 18.98
N GLN A 32 13.90 -6.76 18.06
CA GLN A 32 12.49 -6.68 18.43
C GLN A 32 12.04 -7.86 19.27
N TRP A 33 12.54 -9.06 19.01
CA TRP A 33 12.28 -10.24 19.83
C TRP A 33 12.87 -10.09 21.23
N ALA A 34 14.07 -9.53 21.34
CA ALA A 34 14.68 -9.22 22.64
C ALA A 34 13.89 -8.19 23.44
N LEU A 35 13.30 -7.16 22.78
CA LEU A 35 12.42 -6.21 23.43
C LEU A 35 11.11 -6.86 23.91
N LEU A 36 10.53 -7.75 23.11
CA LEU A 36 9.37 -8.54 23.53
C LEU A 36 9.70 -9.42 24.73
N GLN A 37 10.85 -10.10 24.73
CA GLN A 37 11.30 -10.92 25.85
C GLN A 37 11.39 -10.12 27.16
N LYS A 38 11.97 -8.93 27.12
CA LYS A 38 12.04 -8.02 28.29
C LYS A 38 10.65 -7.64 28.79
N TRP A 39 9.71 -7.39 27.88
CA TRP A 39 8.33 -7.06 28.22
C TRP A 39 7.62 -8.27 28.88
N LEU A 40 7.79 -9.48 28.33
CA LEU A 40 7.25 -10.73 28.91
C LEU A 40 7.78 -10.94 30.34
N GLN A 41 9.09 -10.80 30.55
CA GLN A 41 9.73 -10.91 31.87
C GLN A 41 9.17 -9.88 32.86
N LYS A 42 8.99 -8.64 32.44
CA LYS A 42 8.40 -7.58 33.28
C LYS A 42 6.96 -7.88 33.67
N LYS A 43 6.20 -8.57 32.82
CA LYS A 43 4.80 -8.97 33.07
C LYS A 43 4.69 -10.33 33.80
N GLY A 44 5.78 -11.04 34.01
CA GLY A 44 5.77 -12.39 34.61
C GLY A 44 5.14 -13.46 33.72
N ILE A 45 5.17 -13.25 32.39
CA ILE A 45 4.58 -14.16 31.40
C ILE A 45 5.68 -15.12 30.92
N SER A 46 5.48 -16.43 31.10
CA SER A 46 6.43 -17.48 30.68
C SER A 46 6.09 -18.13 29.34
N GLU A 47 4.82 -18.16 28.96
CA GLU A 47 4.35 -18.72 27.70
C GLU A 47 4.06 -17.62 26.68
N PHE A 48 4.20 -17.94 25.40
CA PHE A 48 3.88 -17.03 24.29
C PHE A 48 2.67 -17.57 23.52
N SER A 49 1.81 -16.65 23.09
CA SER A 49 0.66 -16.93 22.21
C SER A 49 0.40 -15.73 21.28
N GLU A 50 -0.45 -15.92 20.29
CA GLU A 50 -0.89 -14.83 19.42
C GLU A 50 -1.52 -13.66 20.20
N GLU A 51 -2.36 -13.94 21.21
CA GLU A 51 -3.00 -12.92 22.03
C GLU A 51 -1.96 -12.10 22.81
N ILE A 52 -0.92 -12.76 23.33
CA ILE A 52 0.17 -12.09 24.04
C ILE A 52 1.00 -11.24 23.08
N GLY A 53 1.32 -11.77 21.89
CA GLY A 53 1.98 -11.00 20.84
C GLY A 53 1.19 -9.79 20.39
N ASN A 54 -0.12 -9.92 20.21
CA ASN A 54 -1.03 -8.82 19.89
C ASN A 54 -1.10 -7.80 21.03
N SER A 55 -1.20 -8.24 22.29
CA SER A 55 -1.20 -7.34 23.47
C SER A 55 0.09 -6.52 23.57
N TYR A 56 1.25 -7.15 23.31
CA TYR A 56 2.51 -6.41 23.22
C TYR A 56 2.49 -5.35 22.11
N CYS A 57 1.98 -5.69 20.94
CA CYS A 57 1.88 -4.75 19.84
C CYS A 57 0.97 -3.57 20.17
N ASP A 58 -0.17 -3.81 20.82
CA ASP A 58 -1.11 -2.75 21.22
C ASP A 58 -0.49 -1.82 22.29
N GLU A 59 0.13 -2.40 23.33
CA GLU A 59 0.70 -1.64 24.43
C GLU A 59 1.98 -0.88 24.03
N VAL A 60 2.88 -1.50 23.28
CA VAL A 60 4.23 -0.96 23.01
C VAL A 60 4.36 -0.31 21.65
N LEU A 61 3.66 -0.84 20.64
CA LEU A 61 3.69 -0.29 19.28
C LEU A 61 2.49 0.62 18.99
N GLY A 62 1.39 0.45 19.72
CA GLY A 62 0.15 1.22 19.57
C GLY A 62 -0.92 0.54 18.72
N ALA A 63 -0.63 -0.56 18.05
CA ALA A 63 -1.60 -1.40 17.36
C ALA A 63 -1.00 -2.75 16.94
N HIS A 64 -1.79 -3.83 16.98
CA HIS A 64 -1.43 -5.14 16.42
C HIS A 64 -1.87 -5.32 14.96
N LEU A 65 -2.76 -4.46 14.47
CA LEU A 65 -3.18 -4.43 13.07
C LEU A 65 -2.41 -3.37 12.28
N MET A 66 -2.10 -3.68 11.02
CA MET A 66 -1.37 -2.77 10.15
C MET A 66 -2.25 -1.58 9.71
N PRO A 67 -1.96 -0.35 10.13
CA PRO A 67 -2.65 0.83 9.61
C PRO A 67 -2.34 1.03 8.12
N ARG A 68 -3.28 1.62 7.39
CA ARG A 68 -3.11 1.86 5.95
C ARG A 68 -1.85 2.67 5.60
N ARG A 69 -1.51 3.65 6.44
CA ARG A 69 -0.32 4.52 6.31
C ARG A 69 0.56 4.39 7.54
N ALA A 70 1.09 3.20 7.76
CA ALA A 70 1.99 2.98 8.87
C ALA A 70 3.40 3.52 8.54
N PRO A 71 4.05 4.24 9.48
CA PRO A 71 5.47 4.57 9.36
C PRO A 71 6.33 3.32 9.15
N GLU A 72 7.42 3.45 8.41
CA GLU A 72 8.29 2.31 8.10
C GLU A 72 8.82 1.60 9.35
N LYS A 73 9.23 2.38 10.36
CA LYS A 73 9.69 1.87 11.65
C LYS A 73 8.62 1.00 12.32
N PHE A 74 7.36 1.45 12.32
CA PHE A 74 6.24 0.68 12.87
C PHE A 74 6.03 -0.62 12.09
N ARG A 75 6.01 -0.55 10.75
CA ARG A 75 5.84 -1.72 9.88
C ARG A 75 6.89 -2.80 10.14
N LYS A 76 8.17 -2.40 10.23
CA LYS A 76 9.29 -3.32 10.50
C LYS A 76 9.15 -3.99 11.86
N ARG A 77 8.79 -3.23 12.90
CA ARG A 77 8.61 -3.75 14.25
C ARG A 77 7.43 -4.72 14.35
N LEU A 78 6.29 -4.34 13.79
CA LEU A 78 5.10 -5.20 13.78
C LEU A 78 5.37 -6.51 13.03
N ARG A 79 6.05 -6.47 11.88
CA ARG A 79 6.44 -7.67 11.12
C ARG A 79 7.28 -8.62 11.94
N ALA A 80 8.27 -8.13 12.69
CA ALA A 80 9.12 -8.99 13.50
C ALA A 80 8.31 -9.78 14.55
N ILE A 81 7.29 -9.17 15.15
CA ILE A 81 6.40 -9.87 16.10
C ILE A 81 5.46 -10.84 15.38
N ARG A 82 4.93 -10.45 14.22
CA ARG A 82 4.07 -11.36 13.42
C ARG A 82 4.83 -12.58 12.91
N MET A 83 6.12 -12.48 12.65
CA MET A 83 6.96 -13.63 12.29
C MET A 83 6.98 -14.69 13.41
N LEU A 84 7.11 -14.29 14.68
CA LEU A 84 7.01 -15.23 15.81
C LEU A 84 5.63 -15.88 15.90
N ILE A 85 4.56 -15.06 15.77
CA ILE A 85 3.18 -15.54 15.84
C ILE A 85 2.91 -16.56 14.73
N SER A 86 3.26 -16.23 13.49
CA SER A 86 3.02 -17.12 12.35
C SER A 86 3.87 -18.40 12.43
N TYR A 87 5.12 -18.29 12.84
CA TYR A 87 5.98 -19.46 12.99
C TYR A 87 5.45 -20.40 14.10
N GLN A 88 4.98 -19.85 15.21
CA GLN A 88 4.33 -20.63 16.27
C GLN A 88 3.09 -21.38 15.74
N SER A 89 2.28 -20.74 14.91
CA SER A 89 1.02 -21.30 14.42
C SER A 89 1.21 -22.30 13.28
N ASN A 90 2.06 -21.96 12.33
CA ASN A 90 2.14 -22.63 11.01
C ASN A 90 3.50 -23.28 10.74
N GLY A 91 4.51 -23.04 11.58
CA GLY A 91 5.89 -23.51 11.34
C GLY A 91 6.61 -22.72 10.24
N ASP A 92 6.06 -21.58 9.80
CA ASP A 92 6.65 -20.76 8.75
C ASP A 92 6.40 -19.26 8.99
N PHE A 93 7.24 -18.42 8.36
CA PHE A 93 7.11 -16.98 8.47
C PHE A 93 6.08 -16.41 7.49
N GLU A 94 5.07 -15.75 8.00
CA GLU A 94 4.18 -14.91 7.21
C GLU A 94 4.59 -13.43 7.28
N PHE A 95 4.80 -12.83 6.11
CA PHE A 95 5.20 -11.42 6.01
C PHE A 95 4.02 -10.47 5.88
N ARG A 96 2.81 -11.00 5.71
CA ARG A 96 1.58 -10.19 5.62
C ARG A 96 1.04 -9.92 7.02
N CYS A 97 1.12 -8.66 7.44
CA CYS A 97 0.44 -8.24 8.67
C CYS A 97 -1.06 -8.05 8.41
N PRO A 98 -1.94 -8.51 9.32
CA PRO A 98 -3.37 -8.23 9.24
C PRO A 98 -3.63 -6.73 9.17
N ARG A 99 -4.52 -6.32 8.28
CA ARG A 99 -4.90 -4.91 8.12
C ARG A 99 -6.18 -4.61 8.87
N ILE A 100 -6.34 -3.34 9.25
CA ILE A 100 -7.61 -2.88 9.80
C ILE A 100 -8.69 -3.09 8.74
N GLU A 101 -9.70 -3.87 9.09
CA GLU A 101 -10.91 -4.00 8.28
C GLU A 101 -11.82 -2.81 8.51
N TYR A 102 -12.33 -2.25 7.42
CA TYR A 102 -13.25 -1.13 7.46
C TYR A 102 -14.68 -1.67 7.45
N THR A 103 -15.20 -1.99 8.64
CA THR A 103 -16.58 -2.42 8.84
C THR A 103 -17.49 -1.20 8.96
N PHE A 104 -18.56 -1.20 8.20
CA PHE A 104 -19.56 -0.15 8.22
C PHE A 104 -20.82 -0.65 8.93
N SER A 105 -21.39 0.15 9.84
CA SER A 105 -22.59 -0.18 10.59
C SER A 105 -23.50 1.03 10.72
N GLY A 106 -24.80 0.77 10.88
CA GLY A 106 -25.82 1.81 10.98
C GLY A 106 -26.12 2.52 9.66
N GLU A 107 -27.06 3.45 9.68
CA GLU A 107 -27.56 4.15 8.49
C GLU A 107 -26.46 4.84 7.68
N ALA A 108 -25.56 5.56 8.34
CA ALA A 108 -24.44 6.22 7.68
C ALA A 108 -23.47 5.19 7.04
N GLY A 109 -23.29 4.04 7.69
CA GLY A 109 -22.47 2.95 7.16
C GLY A 109 -23.09 2.29 5.93
N GLU A 110 -24.37 1.99 5.96
CA GLU A 110 -25.11 1.45 4.81
C GLU A 110 -25.10 2.43 3.63
N THR A 111 -25.28 3.72 3.91
CA THR A 111 -25.18 4.78 2.92
C THR A 111 -23.78 4.85 2.30
N ALA A 112 -22.73 4.68 3.12
CA ALA A 112 -21.36 4.68 2.65
C ALA A 112 -21.07 3.48 1.74
N LEU A 113 -21.57 2.29 2.05
CA LEU A 113 -21.45 1.12 1.19
C LEU A 113 -22.15 1.36 -0.16
N ALA A 114 -23.38 1.85 -0.15
CA ALA A 114 -24.12 2.18 -1.36
C ALA A 114 -23.39 3.23 -2.23
N TYR A 115 -22.81 4.25 -1.61
CA TYR A 115 -21.99 5.26 -2.31
C TYR A 115 -20.73 4.65 -2.94
N LEU A 116 -20.06 3.74 -2.24
CA LEU A 116 -18.88 3.04 -2.78
C LEU A 116 -19.25 2.16 -3.98
N ASP A 117 -20.40 1.50 -3.94
CA ASP A 117 -20.90 0.72 -5.06
C ASP A 117 -21.32 1.61 -6.24
N ASN A 118 -21.94 2.76 -5.97
CA ASN A 118 -22.18 3.79 -6.99
C ASN A 118 -20.86 4.28 -7.64
N CYS A 119 -19.79 4.44 -6.86
CA CYS A 119 -18.49 4.78 -7.44
C CYS A 119 -17.93 3.68 -8.34
N ARG A 120 -18.15 2.39 -8.02
CA ARG A 120 -17.76 1.27 -8.87
C ARG A 120 -18.57 1.23 -10.17
N SER A 121 -19.89 1.40 -10.09
CA SER A 121 -20.76 1.47 -11.28
C SER A 121 -20.38 2.62 -12.22
N ARG A 122 -19.79 3.69 -11.69
CA ARG A 122 -19.21 4.81 -12.45
C ARG A 122 -17.77 4.57 -12.91
N LEU A 123 -17.30 3.33 -12.85
CA LEU A 123 -15.97 2.90 -13.32
C LEU A 123 -14.78 3.58 -12.61
N PHE A 124 -14.93 4.00 -11.35
CA PHE A 124 -13.79 4.47 -10.58
C PHE A 124 -12.84 3.31 -10.28
N SER A 125 -11.53 3.55 -10.39
CA SER A 125 -10.54 2.52 -10.06
C SER A 125 -10.69 2.04 -8.62
N GLU A 126 -10.46 0.73 -8.36
CA GLU A 126 -10.55 0.14 -7.01
C GLU A 126 -9.67 0.90 -6.01
N LYS A 127 -8.50 1.39 -6.44
CA LYS A 127 -7.65 2.22 -5.57
C LYS A 127 -8.32 3.53 -5.17
N THR A 128 -9.11 4.13 -6.07
CA THR A 128 -9.90 5.35 -5.77
C THR A 128 -11.03 5.01 -4.79
N VAL A 129 -11.74 3.88 -5.03
CA VAL A 129 -12.79 3.39 -4.14
C VAL A 129 -12.23 3.09 -2.75
N ASP A 130 -11.08 2.43 -2.64
CA ASP A 130 -10.41 2.17 -1.36
C ASP A 130 -9.96 3.44 -0.63
N ASN A 131 -9.52 4.47 -1.37
CA ASN A 131 -9.22 5.76 -0.76
C ASN A 131 -10.47 6.41 -0.16
N LYS A 132 -11.59 6.37 -0.89
CA LYS A 132 -12.88 6.86 -0.41
C LYS A 132 -13.35 6.05 0.80
N ARG A 133 -13.28 4.73 0.75
CA ARG A 133 -13.62 3.82 1.86
C ARG A 133 -12.91 4.20 3.16
N TYR A 134 -11.64 4.52 3.10
CA TYR A 134 -10.86 4.95 4.27
C TYR A 134 -11.42 6.24 4.91
N TYR A 135 -11.72 7.26 4.09
CA TYR A 135 -12.26 8.52 4.61
C TYR A 135 -13.68 8.36 5.13
N LEU A 136 -14.51 7.62 4.41
CA LEU A 136 -15.89 7.34 4.83
C LEU A 136 -15.96 6.51 6.10
N TYR A 137 -15.11 5.49 6.24
CA TYR A 137 -15.03 4.72 7.48
C TYR A 137 -14.73 5.62 8.68
N SER A 138 -13.74 6.51 8.55
CA SER A 138 -13.37 7.43 9.61
C SER A 138 -14.53 8.37 9.98
N PHE A 139 -15.26 8.84 8.99
CA PHE A 139 -16.42 9.72 9.18
C PHE A 139 -17.61 8.97 9.79
N CYS A 140 -18.00 7.82 9.25
CA CYS A 140 -19.09 7.00 9.82
C CYS A 140 -18.78 6.56 11.25
N LYS A 141 -17.54 6.21 11.55
CA LYS A 141 -17.10 5.91 12.91
C LYS A 141 -17.25 7.11 13.84
N TYR A 142 -16.88 8.32 13.38
CA TYR A 142 -17.08 9.53 14.16
C TYR A 142 -18.57 9.79 14.44
N LEU A 143 -19.43 9.64 13.45
CA LEU A 143 -20.89 9.78 13.64
C LEU A 143 -21.41 8.77 14.66
N SER A 144 -21.04 7.51 14.52
CA SER A 144 -21.48 6.43 15.42
C SER A 144 -21.02 6.66 16.86
N VAL A 145 -19.73 6.99 17.07
CA VAL A 145 -19.18 7.23 18.43
C VAL A 145 -19.87 8.42 19.11
N ASN A 146 -20.19 9.48 18.35
CA ASN A 146 -20.87 10.66 18.88
C ASN A 146 -22.41 10.56 18.82
N ARG A 147 -22.95 9.43 18.36
CA ARG A 147 -24.41 9.18 18.22
C ARG A 147 -25.08 10.25 17.35
N LEU A 148 -24.45 10.62 16.25
CA LEU A 148 -24.94 11.63 15.32
C LEU A 148 -25.58 10.95 14.09
N SER A 149 -26.74 11.47 13.68
CA SER A 149 -27.35 11.20 12.38
C SER A 149 -26.92 12.25 11.34
N PHE A 150 -27.35 12.11 10.09
CA PHE A 150 -27.14 13.15 9.08
C PHE A 150 -27.84 14.46 9.45
N ASP A 151 -29.00 14.40 10.09
CA ASP A 151 -29.78 15.60 10.46
C ASP A 151 -29.14 16.40 11.60
N ASP A 152 -28.24 15.75 12.36
CA ASP A 152 -27.48 16.41 13.43
C ASP A 152 -26.24 17.16 12.92
N LEU A 153 -25.90 17.06 11.65
CA LEU A 153 -24.70 17.69 11.10
C LEU A 153 -24.82 19.22 11.10
N SER A 154 -23.71 19.87 11.41
CA SER A 154 -23.50 21.32 11.35
C SER A 154 -22.05 21.60 10.97
N VAL A 155 -21.74 22.88 10.72
CA VAL A 155 -20.36 23.31 10.46
C VAL A 155 -19.43 22.93 11.62
N GLU A 156 -19.88 23.19 12.86
CA GLU A 156 -19.08 22.92 14.08
C GLU A 156 -18.77 21.43 14.24
N ARG A 157 -19.76 20.55 13.99
CA ARG A 157 -19.60 19.11 14.10
C ARG A 157 -18.70 18.54 13.01
N THR A 158 -18.80 19.09 11.79
CA THR A 158 -17.96 18.70 10.67
C THR A 158 -16.50 19.14 10.90
N GLU A 159 -16.29 20.36 11.39
CA GLU A 159 -14.96 20.86 11.75
C GLU A 159 -14.38 20.10 12.96
N ALA A 160 -15.19 19.72 13.95
CA ALA A 160 -14.75 18.88 15.04
C ALA A 160 -14.27 17.50 14.55
N PHE A 161 -14.95 16.90 13.56
CA PHE A 161 -14.46 15.67 12.91
C PHE A 161 -13.08 15.90 12.31
N PHE A 162 -12.89 16.91 11.45
CA PHE A 162 -11.60 17.16 10.80
C PHE A 162 -10.50 17.50 11.81
N SER A 163 -10.82 18.17 12.90
CA SER A 163 -9.88 18.50 13.97
C SER A 163 -9.47 17.29 14.80
N SER A 164 -10.37 16.31 14.95
CA SER A 164 -10.08 15.04 15.66
C SER A 164 -9.12 14.13 14.89
N MET A 165 -8.99 14.35 13.57
CA MET A 165 -8.17 13.52 12.69
C MET A 165 -6.76 14.11 12.57
N LYS A 166 -5.74 13.26 12.75
CA LYS A 166 -4.32 13.63 12.53
C LYS A 166 -3.98 13.63 11.03
N TYR A 167 -4.72 14.41 10.24
CA TYR A 167 -4.49 14.52 8.81
C TYR A 167 -3.41 15.54 8.47
N THR A 168 -2.62 15.24 7.44
CA THR A 168 -1.84 16.30 6.76
C THR A 168 -2.81 17.22 6.02
N PRO A 169 -2.43 18.48 5.69
CA PRO A 169 -3.28 19.39 4.92
C PRO A 169 -3.83 18.76 3.63
N ALA A 170 -2.98 18.06 2.87
CA ALA A 170 -3.40 17.34 1.66
C ALA A 170 -4.40 16.21 1.95
N SER A 171 -4.22 15.47 3.06
CA SER A 171 -5.15 14.41 3.45
C SER A 171 -6.49 14.98 3.92
N ARG A 172 -6.48 16.11 4.64
CA ARG A 172 -7.69 16.83 5.03
C ARG A 172 -8.48 17.28 3.80
N HIS A 173 -7.81 17.92 2.84
CA HIS A 173 -8.42 18.36 1.59
C HIS A 173 -9.09 17.20 0.84
N ASN A 174 -8.37 16.10 0.64
CA ASN A 174 -8.92 14.91 -0.02
C ASN A 174 -10.09 14.28 0.74
N SER A 175 -10.02 14.27 2.08
CA SER A 175 -11.09 13.78 2.94
C SER A 175 -12.32 14.69 2.84
N ALA A 176 -12.15 16.01 2.90
CA ALA A 176 -13.22 16.98 2.78
C ALA A 176 -13.96 16.83 1.45
N GLY A 177 -13.22 16.76 0.33
CA GLY A 177 -13.80 16.52 -0.99
C GLY A 177 -14.57 15.18 -1.07
N CYS A 178 -14.05 14.12 -0.46
CA CYS A 178 -14.73 12.83 -0.42
C CYS A 178 -16.02 12.88 0.39
N ILE A 179 -15.99 13.47 1.59
CA ILE A 179 -17.14 13.56 2.50
C ILE A 179 -18.20 14.47 1.91
N LYS A 180 -17.81 15.59 1.30
CA LYS A 180 -18.75 16.49 0.63
C LYS A 180 -19.58 15.77 -0.44
N LEU A 181 -18.92 15.03 -1.34
CA LEU A 181 -19.59 14.25 -2.39
C LEU A 181 -20.45 13.11 -1.81
N PHE A 182 -20.04 12.53 -0.72
CA PHE A 182 -20.82 11.50 -0.01
C PHE A 182 -22.11 12.08 0.60
N LEU A 183 -22.02 13.22 1.27
CA LEU A 183 -23.20 13.88 1.86
C LEU A 183 -24.18 14.37 0.79
N GLN A 184 -23.67 14.84 -0.33
CA GLN A 184 -24.50 15.17 -1.49
C GLN A 184 -25.22 13.92 -2.03
N TYR A 185 -24.50 12.80 -2.20
CA TYR A 185 -25.10 11.53 -2.58
C TYR A 185 -26.18 11.07 -1.59
N ALA A 186 -25.96 11.22 -0.29
CA ALA A 186 -26.97 10.87 0.72
C ALA A 186 -28.25 11.69 0.58
N CYS A 187 -28.14 12.97 0.25
CA CYS A 187 -29.29 13.83 -0.07
C CYS A 187 -29.97 13.40 -1.39
N ASP A 188 -29.19 13.24 -2.46
CA ASP A 188 -29.71 12.88 -3.79
C ASP A 188 -30.46 11.54 -3.81
N THR A 189 -30.11 10.62 -2.90
CA THR A 189 -30.74 9.29 -2.76
C THR A 189 -31.82 9.24 -1.66
N GLY A 190 -32.19 10.38 -1.07
CA GLY A 190 -33.23 10.47 -0.05
C GLY A 190 -32.86 9.85 1.31
N ARG A 191 -31.58 9.60 1.54
CA ARG A 191 -31.04 9.10 2.82
C ARG A 191 -30.74 10.21 3.85
N SER A 192 -30.85 11.46 3.41
CA SER A 192 -30.75 12.66 4.22
C SER A 192 -31.84 13.63 3.78
N CYS A 193 -32.54 14.26 4.74
CA CYS A 193 -33.63 15.22 4.45
C CYS A 193 -33.14 16.53 3.82
N ARG A 194 -31.83 16.82 3.93
CA ARG A 194 -31.22 18.05 3.42
C ARG A 194 -29.82 17.79 2.89
N ASP A 195 -29.32 18.69 2.06
CA ASP A 195 -27.94 18.65 1.57
C ASP A 195 -26.96 19.10 2.68
N ASN A 196 -26.41 18.13 3.39
CA ASN A 196 -25.41 18.37 4.43
C ASN A 196 -24.00 18.65 3.88
N SER A 197 -23.81 18.58 2.57
CA SER A 197 -22.51 18.88 1.95
C SER A 197 -22.08 20.33 2.14
N VAL A 198 -23.04 21.22 2.37
CA VAL A 198 -22.82 22.65 2.65
C VAL A 198 -22.09 22.90 3.97
N PHE A 199 -22.12 21.95 4.91
CA PHE A 199 -21.39 22.04 6.18
C PHE A 199 -19.93 21.65 6.08
N VAL A 200 -19.49 21.09 4.94
CA VAL A 200 -18.07 20.83 4.67
C VAL A 200 -17.49 22.11 4.05
N LEU A 201 -16.87 22.92 4.90
CA LEU A 201 -16.29 24.18 4.46
C LEU A 201 -15.13 23.96 3.47
N PRO A 202 -14.98 24.83 2.47
CA PRO A 202 -13.81 24.82 1.61
C PRO A 202 -12.55 25.10 2.45
N ASP A 203 -11.50 24.36 2.20
CA ASP A 203 -10.19 24.63 2.77
C ASP A 203 -9.34 25.49 1.82
N ASN A 204 -8.39 26.23 2.40
CA ASN A 204 -7.43 27.04 1.64
C ASN A 204 -6.18 26.23 1.25
N TYR A 205 -6.32 24.90 1.09
CA TYR A 205 -5.19 24.05 0.74
C TYR A 205 -4.65 24.41 -0.64
N LYS A 206 -3.42 24.91 -0.63
CA LYS A 206 -2.62 25.07 -1.84
C LYS A 206 -1.62 23.93 -1.92
N LYS A 207 -1.68 23.19 -3.01
CA LYS A 207 -0.66 22.16 -3.26
C LYS A 207 0.67 22.85 -3.48
N ASP A 208 1.67 22.50 -2.65
CA ASP A 208 3.05 22.95 -2.86
C ASP A 208 3.51 22.46 -4.23
N CYS A 209 3.64 23.39 -5.17
CA CYS A 209 4.23 23.12 -6.47
C CYS A 209 5.75 23.15 -6.29
N LYS A 210 6.34 21.99 -6.00
CA LYS A 210 7.79 21.84 -6.10
C LYS A 210 8.19 21.98 -7.57
N LEU A 211 9.28 22.70 -7.81
CA LEU A 211 9.88 22.69 -9.13
C LEU A 211 10.17 21.24 -9.52
N PRO A 212 9.82 20.82 -10.75
CA PRO A 212 10.16 19.50 -11.22
C PRO A 212 11.69 19.33 -11.14
N THR A 213 12.13 18.28 -10.43
CA THR A 213 13.53 17.84 -10.52
C THR A 213 13.65 16.99 -11.76
N THR A 214 14.50 17.40 -12.69
CA THR A 214 14.88 16.63 -13.88
C THR A 214 16.30 16.12 -13.68
N TYR A 215 16.57 14.94 -14.20
CA TYR A 215 17.93 14.41 -14.28
C TYR A 215 18.58 14.92 -15.58
N GLU A 216 19.85 15.29 -15.48
CA GLU A 216 20.64 15.60 -16.64
C GLU A 216 20.96 14.32 -17.44
N GLU A 217 21.17 14.46 -18.75
CA GLU A 217 21.42 13.30 -19.61
C GLU A 217 22.62 12.45 -19.15
N HIS A 218 23.67 13.09 -18.66
CA HIS A 218 24.82 12.37 -18.12
C HIS A 218 24.53 11.57 -16.85
N GLU A 219 23.61 12.04 -16.00
CA GLU A 219 23.16 11.33 -14.80
C GLU A 219 22.35 10.09 -15.18
N ILE A 220 21.46 10.23 -16.18
CA ILE A 220 20.68 9.11 -16.73
C ILE A 220 21.62 8.06 -17.32
N ARG A 221 22.57 8.47 -18.14
CA ARG A 221 23.57 7.55 -18.72
C ARG A 221 24.38 6.84 -17.64
N LYS A 222 24.82 7.56 -16.61
CA LYS A 222 25.53 6.97 -15.47
C LYS A 222 24.67 5.97 -14.71
N LEU A 223 23.40 6.28 -14.49
CA LEU A 223 22.46 5.36 -13.83
C LEU A 223 22.26 4.08 -14.64
N VAL A 224 21.97 4.19 -15.93
CA VAL A 224 21.75 3.04 -16.81
C VAL A 224 23.02 2.19 -16.94
N SER A 225 24.19 2.81 -17.04
CA SER A 225 25.48 2.09 -17.16
C SER A 225 25.95 1.44 -15.84
N SER A 226 25.42 1.88 -14.69
CA SER A 226 25.78 1.29 -13.39
C SER A 226 25.11 -0.05 -13.10
N VAL A 227 24.15 -0.46 -13.93
CA VAL A 227 23.44 -1.72 -13.72
C VAL A 227 24.31 -2.91 -14.14
N GLU A 228 24.55 -3.83 -13.23
CA GLU A 228 25.25 -5.10 -13.48
C GLU A 228 24.37 -6.03 -14.33
N ARG A 229 24.70 -6.20 -15.60
CA ARG A 229 23.89 -6.98 -16.54
C ARG A 229 24.28 -8.47 -16.63
N ALA A 230 25.25 -8.93 -15.87
CA ALA A 230 25.64 -10.34 -15.84
C ALA A 230 24.60 -11.18 -15.08
N SER A 231 23.90 -10.60 -14.09
CA SER A 231 22.88 -11.29 -13.29
C SER A 231 21.49 -11.21 -13.94
N ALA A 232 20.64 -12.19 -13.61
CA ALA A 232 19.23 -12.21 -14.04
C ALA A 232 18.44 -10.98 -13.56
N ILE A 233 18.66 -10.60 -12.30
CA ILE A 233 18.05 -9.39 -11.71
C ILE A 233 18.54 -8.14 -12.44
N GLY A 234 19.84 -8.06 -12.72
CA GLY A 234 20.41 -6.91 -13.42
C GLY A 234 19.88 -6.74 -14.84
N LYS A 235 19.64 -7.81 -15.60
CA LYS A 235 19.01 -7.72 -16.92
C LYS A 235 17.59 -7.20 -16.84
N ARG A 236 16.81 -7.67 -15.86
CA ARG A 236 15.45 -7.15 -15.58
C ARG A 236 15.48 -5.66 -15.23
N ASP A 237 16.34 -5.28 -14.30
CA ASP A 237 16.42 -3.91 -13.80
C ASP A 237 16.93 -2.94 -14.87
N TYR A 238 17.85 -3.41 -15.74
CA TYR A 238 18.29 -2.66 -16.93
C TYR A 238 17.11 -2.39 -17.88
N LEU A 239 16.30 -3.41 -18.20
CA LEU A 239 15.10 -3.24 -19.03
C LEU A 239 14.11 -2.26 -18.40
N ILE A 240 13.84 -2.36 -17.08
CA ILE A 240 12.97 -1.42 -16.36
C ILE A 240 13.47 0.01 -16.48
N LEU A 241 14.79 0.23 -16.31
CA LEU A 241 15.39 1.55 -16.44
C LEU A 241 15.28 2.09 -17.86
N LEU A 242 15.53 1.28 -18.88
CA LEU A 242 15.38 1.72 -20.28
C LEU A 242 13.92 2.14 -20.56
N LEU A 243 12.92 1.35 -20.17
CA LEU A 243 11.52 1.72 -20.37
C LEU A 243 11.15 3.02 -19.65
N ALA A 244 11.72 3.27 -18.48
CA ALA A 244 11.51 4.50 -17.73
C ALA A 244 12.24 5.71 -18.35
N THR A 245 13.47 5.54 -18.84
CA THR A 245 14.30 6.65 -19.31
C THR A 245 14.06 7.01 -20.77
N GLU A 246 13.87 6.00 -21.63
CA GLU A 246 13.67 6.23 -23.07
C GLU A 246 12.22 6.67 -23.39
N TYR A 247 11.23 6.12 -22.66
CA TYR A 247 9.82 6.40 -22.95
C TYR A 247 9.08 7.18 -21.86
N GLY A 248 9.69 7.41 -20.70
CA GLY A 248 9.04 8.09 -19.58
C GLY A 248 7.85 7.31 -18.99
N TRP A 249 7.86 5.98 -19.11
CA TRP A 249 6.72 5.18 -18.64
C TRP A 249 6.57 5.20 -17.13
N ARG A 250 5.33 5.18 -16.68
CA ARG A 250 5.05 5.04 -15.25
C ARG A 250 5.30 3.62 -14.78
N ALA A 251 5.72 3.46 -13.53
CA ALA A 251 6.00 2.14 -12.94
C ALA A 251 4.85 1.13 -13.15
N LYS A 252 3.58 1.58 -13.15
CA LYS A 252 2.45 0.69 -13.39
C LYS A 252 2.32 0.25 -14.85
N ASP A 253 2.64 1.12 -15.79
CA ASP A 253 2.66 0.78 -17.22
C ASP A 253 3.79 -0.22 -17.48
N ILE A 254 4.98 -0.01 -16.89
CA ILE A 254 6.12 -0.95 -16.98
C ILE A 254 5.74 -2.34 -16.41
N THR A 255 5.11 -2.40 -15.23
CA THR A 255 4.74 -3.68 -14.60
C THR A 255 3.59 -4.41 -15.30
N LYS A 256 2.83 -3.73 -16.15
CA LYS A 256 1.73 -4.30 -16.94
C LYS A 256 2.07 -4.47 -18.41
N PHE A 257 3.29 -4.16 -18.78
CA PHE A 257 3.79 -4.35 -20.15
C PHE A 257 3.84 -5.84 -20.48
N SER A 258 3.10 -6.27 -21.49
CA SER A 258 2.91 -7.65 -21.91
C SER A 258 3.41 -7.91 -23.32
N PHE A 259 3.49 -9.19 -23.70
CA PHE A 259 3.89 -9.59 -25.04
C PHE A 259 2.96 -9.02 -26.12
N ASP A 260 1.65 -8.95 -25.87
CA ASP A 260 0.64 -8.45 -26.81
C ASP A 260 0.80 -6.93 -27.09
N ASN A 261 1.62 -6.24 -26.32
CA ASN A 261 1.89 -4.81 -26.53
C ASN A 261 2.97 -4.56 -27.58
N ILE A 262 3.68 -5.59 -28.05
CA ILE A 262 4.81 -5.45 -28.98
C ILE A 262 4.42 -5.95 -30.38
N ASP A 263 4.49 -5.06 -31.34
CA ASP A 263 4.46 -5.38 -32.76
C ASP A 263 5.89 -5.45 -33.28
N TRP A 264 6.43 -6.66 -33.33
CA TRP A 264 7.80 -6.91 -33.77
C TRP A 264 8.00 -6.68 -35.26
N GLU A 265 6.94 -6.85 -36.07
CA GLU A 265 7.04 -6.68 -37.54
C GLU A 265 7.16 -5.20 -37.90
N ASN A 266 6.36 -4.37 -37.25
CA ASN A 266 6.36 -2.92 -37.51
C ASN A 266 7.27 -2.13 -36.57
N ASN A 267 7.98 -2.77 -35.65
CA ASN A 267 8.83 -2.15 -34.63
C ASN A 267 8.06 -1.10 -33.80
N LEU A 268 6.88 -1.46 -33.29
CA LEU A 268 6.03 -0.59 -32.50
C LEU A 268 5.67 -1.23 -31.16
N ILE A 269 5.36 -0.40 -30.19
CA ILE A 269 4.79 -0.78 -28.90
C ILE A 269 3.48 -0.03 -28.74
N HIS A 270 2.38 -0.76 -28.47
CA HIS A 270 1.05 -0.21 -28.28
C HIS A 270 0.45 -0.66 -26.95
N PHE A 271 -0.05 0.26 -26.14
CA PHE A 271 -0.82 -0.09 -24.97
C PHE A 271 -1.69 1.09 -24.50
N TYR A 272 -2.65 0.77 -23.62
CA TYR A 272 -3.44 1.78 -22.91
C TYR A 272 -2.73 2.15 -21.61
N GLN A 273 -2.46 3.45 -21.41
CA GLN A 273 -1.86 3.92 -20.15
C GLN A 273 -2.76 3.55 -18.97
N HIS A 274 -2.24 2.79 -18.03
CA HIS A 274 -3.02 2.23 -16.91
C HIS A 274 -3.71 3.29 -16.02
N LYS A 275 -3.20 4.51 -15.96
CA LYS A 275 -3.77 5.59 -15.14
C LYS A 275 -4.86 6.39 -15.85
N THR A 276 -4.76 6.57 -17.15
CA THR A 276 -5.59 7.50 -17.93
C THR A 276 -6.45 6.81 -18.97
N ASP A 277 -6.20 5.52 -19.19
CA ASP A 277 -6.85 4.70 -20.23
C ASP A 277 -6.70 5.31 -21.65
N VAL A 278 -5.65 6.07 -21.87
CA VAL A 278 -5.34 6.67 -23.17
C VAL A 278 -4.45 5.72 -23.95
N PRO A 279 -4.83 5.38 -25.22
CA PRO A 279 -3.97 4.59 -26.08
C PRO A 279 -2.72 5.37 -26.46
N VAL A 280 -1.57 4.71 -26.41
CA VAL A 280 -0.29 5.26 -26.80
C VAL A 280 0.47 4.30 -27.71
N SER A 281 1.26 4.86 -28.59
CA SER A 281 2.14 4.12 -29.49
C SER A 281 3.54 4.71 -29.44
N PHE A 282 4.53 3.83 -29.36
CA PHE A 282 5.96 4.20 -29.34
C PHE A 282 6.72 3.36 -30.37
N PRO A 283 7.78 3.91 -31.00
CA PRO A 283 8.69 3.09 -31.78
C PRO A 283 9.45 2.12 -30.85
N LEU A 284 9.60 0.86 -31.26
CA LEU A 284 10.45 -0.09 -30.55
C LEU A 284 11.91 0.22 -30.85
N LEU A 285 12.56 0.97 -29.97
CA LEU A 285 13.98 1.28 -30.10
C LEU A 285 14.82 0.00 -30.04
N SER A 286 15.83 -0.09 -30.86
CA SER A 286 16.73 -1.27 -30.93
C SER A 286 17.41 -1.58 -29.59
N THR A 287 17.75 -0.55 -28.79
CA THR A 287 18.29 -0.70 -27.45
C THR A 287 17.32 -1.40 -26.51
N VAL A 288 16.03 -1.03 -26.56
CA VAL A 288 14.95 -1.62 -25.75
C VAL A 288 14.60 -3.02 -26.25
N GLY A 289 14.46 -3.20 -27.56
CA GLY A 289 14.17 -4.51 -28.14
C GLY A 289 15.25 -5.56 -27.81
N ASN A 290 16.52 -5.18 -27.92
CA ASN A 290 17.63 -6.05 -27.53
C ASN A 290 17.64 -6.35 -26.03
N ALA A 291 17.30 -5.40 -25.16
CA ALA A 291 17.20 -5.63 -23.74
C ALA A 291 16.03 -6.55 -23.37
N ILE A 292 14.89 -6.43 -24.07
CA ILE A 292 13.74 -7.37 -23.92
C ILE A 292 14.19 -8.78 -24.28
N ILE A 293 14.80 -8.97 -25.46
CA ILE A 293 15.26 -10.28 -25.94
C ILE A 293 16.29 -10.88 -24.97
N ASP A 294 17.27 -10.09 -24.52
CA ASP A 294 18.29 -10.53 -23.56
C ASP A 294 17.68 -10.99 -22.22
N TYR A 295 16.73 -10.22 -21.71
CA TYR A 295 16.01 -10.59 -20.48
C TYR A 295 15.15 -11.84 -20.67
N LEU A 296 14.37 -11.93 -21.73
CA LEU A 296 13.49 -13.07 -21.99
C LEU A 296 14.27 -14.36 -22.18
N LYS A 297 15.37 -14.29 -22.94
CA LYS A 297 16.15 -15.48 -23.32
C LYS A 297 17.00 -16.04 -22.17
N TYR A 298 17.52 -15.17 -21.29
CA TYR A 298 18.55 -15.57 -20.34
C TYR A 298 18.20 -15.36 -18.87
N SER A 299 17.04 -14.76 -18.57
CA SER A 299 16.79 -14.29 -17.20
C SER A 299 15.37 -14.36 -16.72
N ARG A 300 14.37 -14.24 -17.60
CA ARG A 300 12.98 -14.31 -17.18
C ARG A 300 12.65 -15.71 -16.70
N PRO A 301 12.09 -15.87 -15.46
CA PRO A 301 11.59 -17.16 -15.01
C PRO A 301 10.50 -17.71 -15.94
N GLU A 302 10.43 -19.04 -16.06
CA GLU A 302 9.32 -19.70 -16.74
C GLU A 302 8.02 -19.45 -15.97
N THR A 303 7.02 -18.92 -16.67
CA THR A 303 5.74 -18.57 -16.08
C THR A 303 4.71 -18.31 -17.20
N ASP A 304 3.44 -18.58 -16.91
CA ASP A 304 2.32 -18.39 -17.84
C ASP A 304 1.77 -16.94 -17.84
N VAL A 305 2.29 -16.05 -17.00
CA VAL A 305 1.80 -14.67 -16.97
C VAL A 305 2.21 -13.92 -18.24
N PRO A 306 1.31 -13.10 -18.82
CA PRO A 306 1.56 -12.39 -20.09
C PRO A 306 2.52 -11.20 -19.93
N GLU A 307 2.74 -10.72 -18.70
CA GLU A 307 3.65 -9.61 -18.46
C GLU A 307 5.09 -9.99 -18.74
N ILE A 308 5.82 -9.13 -19.44
CA ILE A 308 7.24 -9.34 -19.78
C ILE A 308 8.10 -9.33 -18.53
N ILE A 309 7.85 -8.35 -17.63
CA ILE A 309 8.64 -8.16 -16.41
C ILE A 309 7.96 -8.85 -15.25
N VAL A 310 8.64 -9.83 -14.64
CA VAL A 310 8.12 -10.62 -13.52
C VAL A 310 9.03 -10.54 -12.30
N SER A 311 8.48 -10.92 -11.11
CA SER A 311 9.29 -11.07 -9.89
C SER A 311 10.31 -12.19 -10.06
N MET A 312 11.43 -12.08 -9.38
CA MET A 312 12.52 -13.05 -9.39
C MET A 312 12.70 -13.64 -7.98
N GLU A 313 11.58 -13.96 -7.33
CA GLU A 313 11.60 -14.68 -6.04
C GLU A 313 11.75 -16.17 -6.27
#